data_bf51967b99e2bdd516815e3e436e71e0
#
_entry.id   bf51967b99e2bdd516815e3e436e71e0
#
_cell.length_a   1.000
_cell.length_b   1.000
_cell.length_c   1.000
_cell.angle_alpha   90.00
_cell.angle_beta   90.00
_cell.angle_gamma   90.00
#
_symmetry.space_group_name_H-M   'P 1'
#
loop_
_entity.id
_entity.type
_entity.pdbx_description
1 polymer ?
#
loop_
_entity_poly.entity_id
_entity_poly.type
_entity_poly.pdbx_seq_one_letter_code
_entity_poly.pdbx_strand_id
1 'polypeptide(L)'
;MKLSVCQLPDGLSIDHPAWADLLRRIENDRPDIAVLNEMPFGSWLASRDTFDPAMATASVRDHERAIANLHEISTAILSSRPVPGTHKLSNEAFLIADGGYKAIHHKHFFPQEPGFFEASWFAPQRPGFDVLEHRGLRIGVLLCTELMFNEWARHYRRQGAHVIAVPRASGASRKWDTAAAMAAIVSGCYVLSSNRTSPVNDPNSNFGGRGFVYSPTGELLAETSPSTPLVSIDIDVTRVAEAQSGYPCYVREIPPSASRELG
;
A
#
# COMPACT_ATOMS: atom_id res chain seq x y z
N MET A 1 1.24 8.31 16.99
CA MET A 1 0.91 8.89 15.68
C MET A 1 -0.38 8.27 15.18
N LYS A 2 -1.26 9.10 14.62
CA LYS A 2 -2.52 8.63 14.05
C LYS A 2 -2.35 8.33 12.56
N LEU A 3 -2.64 7.11 12.14
CA LEU A 3 -2.57 6.68 10.74
C LEU A 3 -3.95 6.26 10.24
N SER A 4 -4.25 6.59 8.99
CA SER A 4 -5.50 6.19 8.36
C SER A 4 -5.31 5.33 7.13
N VAL A 5 -6.31 4.47 6.89
CA VAL A 5 -6.48 3.71 5.65
C VAL A 5 -7.83 4.04 5.03
N CYS A 6 -7.93 3.90 3.72
CA CYS A 6 -9.14 4.23 2.99
C CYS A 6 -9.53 3.16 1.95
N GLN A 7 -10.73 3.30 1.41
CA GLN A 7 -11.15 2.66 0.16
C GLN A 7 -11.64 3.72 -0.80
N LEU A 8 -11.07 3.72 -2.01
CA LEU A 8 -11.39 4.69 -3.07
C LEU A 8 -11.85 3.97 -4.33
N PRO A 9 -12.78 4.56 -5.08
CA PRO A 9 -13.31 3.94 -6.29
C PRO A 9 -12.27 3.86 -7.40
N ASP A 10 -12.45 2.89 -8.30
CA ASP A 10 -11.79 2.88 -9.60
C ASP A 10 -12.24 4.09 -10.44
N GLY A 11 -11.36 4.60 -11.30
CA GLY A 11 -11.65 5.79 -12.10
C GLY A 11 -11.66 7.10 -11.31
N LEU A 12 -11.05 7.15 -10.13
CA LEU A 12 -10.96 8.37 -9.31
C LEU A 12 -10.27 9.50 -10.08
N SER A 13 -10.80 10.71 -9.96
CA SER A 13 -10.15 11.95 -10.39
C SER A 13 -10.20 12.99 -9.28
N ILE A 14 -9.45 14.07 -9.43
CA ILE A 14 -9.50 15.19 -8.46
C ILE A 14 -10.88 15.84 -8.37
N ASP A 15 -11.69 15.74 -9.42
CA ASP A 15 -13.06 16.28 -9.49
C ASP A 15 -14.10 15.25 -9.04
N HIS A 16 -13.71 14.02 -8.72
CA HIS A 16 -14.64 12.98 -8.31
C HIS A 16 -15.18 13.24 -6.88
N PRO A 17 -16.51 13.09 -6.62
CA PRO A 17 -17.08 13.37 -5.29
C PRO A 17 -16.45 12.59 -4.15
N ALA A 18 -16.01 11.34 -4.39
CA ALA A 18 -15.32 10.53 -3.38
C ALA A 18 -13.96 11.12 -2.98
N TRP A 19 -13.29 11.85 -3.88
CA TRP A 19 -12.05 12.55 -3.54
C TRP A 19 -12.30 13.71 -2.59
N ALA A 20 -13.28 14.57 -2.90
CA ALA A 20 -13.67 15.67 -2.02
C ALA A 20 -14.16 15.18 -0.64
N ASP A 21 -14.89 14.04 -0.61
CA ASP A 21 -15.32 13.42 0.65
C ASP A 21 -14.14 12.91 1.47
N LEU A 22 -13.16 12.27 0.83
CA LEU A 22 -11.93 11.81 1.50
C LEU A 22 -11.16 12.99 2.11
N LEU A 23 -10.94 14.06 1.35
CA LEU A 23 -10.21 15.24 1.84
C LEU A 23 -10.89 15.86 3.06
N ARG A 24 -12.22 16.01 3.02
CA ARG A 24 -13.00 16.50 4.16
C ARG A 24 -12.86 15.58 5.40
N ARG A 25 -12.84 14.26 5.20
CA ARG A 25 -12.65 13.31 6.29
C ARG A 25 -11.25 13.40 6.88
N ILE A 26 -10.22 13.53 6.05
CA ILE A 26 -8.83 13.74 6.47
C ILE A 26 -8.72 15.05 7.26
N GLU A 27 -9.34 16.13 6.80
CA GLU A 27 -9.34 17.41 7.49
C GLU A 27 -10.01 17.34 8.88
N ASN A 28 -11.13 16.61 8.98
CA ASN A 28 -11.85 16.42 10.25
C ASN A 28 -11.09 15.51 11.22
N ASP A 29 -10.53 14.42 10.74
CA ASP A 29 -9.88 13.39 11.56
C ASP A 29 -8.40 13.71 11.87
N ARG A 30 -7.74 14.49 11.01
CA ARG A 30 -6.34 14.94 11.11
C ARG A 30 -5.36 13.81 11.39
N PRO A 31 -5.31 12.75 10.57
CA PRO A 31 -4.27 11.75 10.73
C PRO A 31 -2.89 12.35 10.39
N ASP A 32 -1.85 11.84 11.03
CA ASP A 32 -0.46 12.21 10.70
C ASP A 32 -0.08 11.70 9.31
N ILE A 33 -0.55 10.48 8.95
CA ILE A 33 -0.33 9.85 7.65
C ILE A 33 -1.64 9.21 7.17
N ALA A 34 -2.04 9.49 5.92
CA ALA A 34 -3.08 8.76 5.23
C ALA A 34 -2.48 7.86 4.15
N VAL A 35 -2.75 6.55 4.25
CA VAL A 35 -2.38 5.58 3.22
C VAL A 35 -3.52 5.53 2.20
N LEU A 36 -3.23 5.83 0.94
CA LEU A 36 -4.19 5.67 -0.16
C LEU A 36 -4.00 4.29 -0.81
N ASN A 37 -4.95 3.90 -1.67
CA ASN A 37 -4.83 2.67 -2.44
C ASN A 37 -3.76 2.77 -3.55
N GLU A 38 -3.44 1.65 -4.15
CA GLU A 38 -2.47 1.53 -5.25
C GLU A 38 -2.96 2.27 -6.48
N MET A 39 -2.11 3.19 -7.00
CA MET A 39 -2.37 4.02 -8.18
C MET A 39 -3.80 4.59 -8.21
N PRO A 40 -4.22 5.39 -7.21
CA PRO A 40 -5.64 5.72 -6.98
C PRO A 40 -6.32 6.45 -8.12
N PHE A 41 -5.59 7.22 -8.93
CA PHE A 41 -6.18 8.10 -9.94
C PHE A 41 -6.28 7.45 -11.31
N GLY A 42 -7.41 7.68 -11.97
CA GLY A 42 -7.74 7.08 -13.25
C GLY A 42 -8.16 5.62 -13.16
N SER A 43 -8.54 5.06 -14.31
CA SER A 43 -8.93 3.66 -14.43
C SER A 43 -7.72 2.72 -14.30
N TRP A 44 -7.97 1.51 -13.81
CA TRP A 44 -6.95 0.50 -13.66
C TRP A 44 -6.35 0.06 -15.00
N LEU A 45 -5.08 0.36 -15.23
CA LEU A 45 -4.39 0.06 -16.49
C LEU A 45 -4.31 -1.43 -16.77
N ALA A 46 -3.96 -2.22 -15.75
CA ALA A 46 -3.70 -3.65 -15.89
C ALA A 46 -4.98 -4.52 -16.03
N SER A 47 -6.13 -3.91 -16.29
CA SER A 47 -7.33 -4.63 -16.76
C SER A 47 -7.15 -5.24 -18.15
N ARG A 48 -6.16 -4.75 -18.93
CA ARG A 48 -5.81 -5.20 -20.28
C ARG A 48 -4.46 -5.91 -20.28
N ASP A 49 -4.33 -6.96 -21.05
CA ASP A 49 -3.11 -7.76 -21.22
C ASP A 49 -2.06 -7.14 -22.13
N THR A 50 -2.44 -6.11 -22.89
CA THR A 50 -1.59 -5.42 -23.87
C THR A 50 -1.27 -4.01 -23.42
N PHE A 51 0.02 -3.67 -23.43
CA PHE A 51 0.51 -2.31 -23.12
C PHE A 51 0.05 -1.32 -24.20
N ASP A 52 -0.59 -0.24 -23.75
CA ASP A 52 -1.04 0.88 -24.59
C ASP A 52 -0.32 2.16 -24.16
N PRO A 53 0.58 2.73 -24.99
CA PRO A 53 1.34 3.93 -24.65
C PRO A 53 0.47 5.17 -24.37
N ALA A 54 -0.69 5.27 -25.05
CA ALA A 54 -1.58 6.41 -24.84
C ALA A 54 -2.26 6.35 -23.47
N MET A 55 -2.74 5.16 -23.10
CA MET A 55 -3.30 4.91 -21.75
C MET A 55 -2.24 5.08 -20.66
N ALA A 56 -1.02 4.59 -20.88
CA ALA A 56 0.10 4.76 -19.97
C ALA A 56 0.40 6.24 -19.71
N THR A 57 0.51 7.04 -20.79
CA THR A 57 0.75 8.49 -20.71
C THR A 57 -0.39 9.21 -20.00
N ALA A 58 -1.65 8.84 -20.29
CA ALA A 58 -2.80 9.45 -19.63
C ALA A 58 -2.80 9.17 -18.12
N SER A 59 -2.54 7.94 -17.71
CA SER A 59 -2.48 7.57 -16.29
C SER A 59 -1.36 8.29 -15.54
N VAL A 60 -0.16 8.41 -16.14
CA VAL A 60 0.94 9.19 -15.55
C VAL A 60 0.51 10.64 -15.31
N ARG A 61 -0.06 11.28 -16.33
CA ARG A 61 -0.53 12.67 -16.25
C ARG A 61 -1.63 12.86 -15.18
N ASP A 62 -2.58 11.94 -15.10
CA ASP A 62 -3.68 12.04 -14.13
C ASP A 62 -3.15 11.95 -12.69
N HIS A 63 -2.15 11.09 -12.44
CA HIS A 63 -1.46 11.03 -11.14
C HIS A 63 -0.62 12.28 -10.87
N GLU A 64 0.10 12.82 -11.85
CA GLU A 64 0.87 14.06 -11.69
C GLU A 64 -0.03 15.25 -11.32
N ARG A 65 -1.18 15.38 -11.99
CA ARG A 65 -2.17 16.41 -11.64
C ARG A 65 -2.70 16.27 -10.22
N ALA A 66 -2.99 15.04 -9.79
CA ALA A 66 -3.47 14.79 -8.44
C ALA A 66 -2.38 15.08 -7.40
N ILE A 67 -1.15 14.64 -7.63
CA ILE A 67 -0.02 14.86 -6.75
C ILE A 67 0.25 16.35 -6.55
N ALA A 68 0.11 17.18 -7.59
CA ALA A 68 0.25 18.63 -7.46
C ALA A 68 -0.71 19.22 -6.41
N ASN A 69 -1.93 18.68 -6.29
CA ASN A 69 -2.91 19.12 -5.28
C ASN A 69 -2.62 18.52 -3.88
N LEU A 70 -1.92 17.39 -3.78
CA LEU A 70 -1.59 16.77 -2.50
C LEU A 70 -0.56 17.58 -1.68
N HIS A 71 0.25 18.40 -2.32
CA HIS A 71 1.23 19.25 -1.63
C HIS A 71 0.59 20.31 -0.71
N GLU A 72 -0.69 20.61 -0.91
CA GLU A 72 -1.43 21.59 -0.09
C GLU A 72 -2.04 20.96 1.17
N ILE A 73 -2.02 19.64 1.29
CA ILE A 73 -2.61 18.90 2.41
C ILE A 73 -1.59 18.81 3.56
N SER A 74 -2.00 19.15 4.77
CA SER A 74 -1.15 19.08 5.97
C SER A 74 -0.84 17.66 6.44
N THR A 75 -1.74 16.71 6.15
CA THR A 75 -1.55 15.26 6.41
C THR A 75 -0.55 14.69 5.40
N ALA A 76 0.41 13.89 5.87
CA ALA A 76 1.30 13.17 4.97
C ALA A 76 0.51 12.09 4.18
N ILE A 77 0.73 12.02 2.88
CA ILE A 77 0.05 11.06 1.99
C ILE A 77 1.03 10.01 1.50
N LEU A 78 0.75 8.74 1.81
CA LEU A 78 1.48 7.59 1.29
C LEU A 78 0.61 6.85 0.28
N SER A 79 1.13 6.65 -0.93
CA SER A 79 0.41 5.96 -2.01
C SER A 79 1.37 5.41 -3.05
N SER A 80 0.86 5.02 -4.22
CA SER A 80 1.69 4.74 -5.40
C SER A 80 1.17 5.39 -6.66
N ARG A 81 2.05 5.46 -7.68
CA ARG A 81 1.73 6.01 -9.00
C ARG A 81 2.46 5.29 -10.12
N PRO A 82 1.96 5.30 -11.34
CA PRO A 82 2.75 4.92 -12.49
C PRO A 82 3.78 6.01 -12.79
N VAL A 83 5.02 5.60 -13.05
CA VAL A 83 6.08 6.49 -13.55
C VAL A 83 6.66 5.93 -14.85
N PRO A 84 7.10 6.78 -15.80
CA PRO A 84 7.71 6.31 -17.04
C PRO A 84 8.97 5.46 -16.78
N GLY A 85 9.12 4.40 -17.55
CA GLY A 85 10.31 3.57 -17.56
C GLY A 85 10.88 3.38 -18.95
N THR A 86 11.88 2.53 -19.10
CA THR A 86 12.57 2.33 -20.40
C THR A 86 11.65 1.74 -21.45
N HIS A 87 10.85 0.72 -21.13
CA HIS A 87 9.93 0.05 -22.05
C HIS A 87 8.52 -0.12 -21.48
N LYS A 88 8.39 -0.11 -20.17
CA LYS A 88 7.14 -0.20 -19.42
C LYS A 88 7.12 0.88 -18.37
N LEU A 89 5.97 1.05 -17.73
CA LEU A 89 5.88 1.87 -16.52
C LEU A 89 6.57 1.19 -15.33
N SER A 90 6.85 1.95 -14.28
CA SER A 90 7.06 1.40 -12.95
C SER A 90 5.92 1.85 -12.03
N ASN A 91 5.54 0.98 -11.09
CA ASN A 91 4.62 1.32 -10.02
C ASN A 91 5.46 1.80 -8.82
N GLU A 92 5.49 3.12 -8.62
CA GLU A 92 6.33 3.79 -7.63
C GLU A 92 5.51 4.16 -6.40
N ALA A 93 5.87 3.62 -5.22
CA ALA A 93 5.38 4.13 -3.95
C ALA A 93 6.05 5.45 -3.58
N PHE A 94 5.29 6.35 -2.99
CA PHE A 94 5.75 7.67 -2.58
C PHE A 94 5.16 8.14 -1.26
N LEU A 95 5.85 9.07 -0.62
CA LEU A 95 5.32 9.90 0.47
C LEU A 95 5.34 11.36 0.04
N ILE A 96 4.22 12.05 0.24
CA ILE A 96 4.16 13.52 0.20
C ILE A 96 3.98 13.98 1.64
N ALA A 97 4.90 14.80 2.13
CA ALA A 97 4.86 15.36 3.47
C ALA A 97 5.59 16.70 3.50
N ASP A 98 5.07 17.64 4.27
CA ASP A 98 5.68 18.95 4.48
C ASP A 98 6.00 19.67 3.12
N GLY A 99 5.13 19.52 2.13
CA GLY A 99 5.28 20.05 0.77
C GLY A 99 6.32 19.34 -0.11
N GLY A 100 7.00 18.29 0.39
CA GLY A 100 8.02 17.52 -0.32
C GLY A 100 7.50 16.19 -0.86
N TYR A 101 8.02 15.75 -2.01
CA TYR A 101 7.80 14.43 -2.59
C TYR A 101 9.01 13.53 -2.35
N LYS A 102 8.77 12.33 -1.85
CA LYS A 102 9.81 11.31 -1.66
C LYS A 102 9.36 9.99 -2.28
N ALA A 103 10.06 9.55 -3.33
CA ALA A 103 9.91 8.21 -3.87
C ALA A 103 10.53 7.19 -2.90
N ILE A 104 9.82 6.09 -2.62
CA ILE A 104 10.17 5.13 -1.58
C ILE A 104 10.59 3.79 -2.18
N HIS A 105 9.72 3.21 -3.02
CA HIS A 105 9.81 1.83 -3.45
C HIS A 105 9.26 1.67 -4.87
N HIS A 106 9.86 0.80 -5.68
CA HIS A 106 9.26 0.33 -6.93
C HIS A 106 8.75 -1.10 -6.73
N LYS A 107 7.53 -1.36 -7.17
CA LYS A 107 6.95 -2.72 -7.13
C LYS A 107 7.82 -3.70 -7.92
N HIS A 108 8.01 -4.90 -7.35
CA HIS A 108 8.85 -5.96 -7.93
C HIS A 108 8.05 -7.19 -8.35
N PHE A 109 6.90 -7.45 -7.73
CA PHE A 109 6.10 -8.63 -7.95
C PHE A 109 4.79 -8.27 -8.68
N PHE A 110 4.65 -8.76 -9.91
CA PHE A 110 3.55 -8.39 -10.79
C PHE A 110 2.71 -9.62 -11.15
N PRO A 111 1.41 -9.65 -10.78
CA PRO A 111 0.50 -10.67 -11.28
C PRO A 111 0.31 -10.57 -12.80
N GLN A 112 -0.10 -11.69 -13.41
CA GLN A 112 -0.41 -11.79 -14.82
C GLN A 112 -1.63 -12.70 -15.01
N GLU A 113 -2.80 -12.18 -14.64
CA GLU A 113 -4.06 -12.90 -14.69
C GLU A 113 -5.21 -11.97 -15.11
N PRO A 114 -6.39 -12.48 -15.51
CA PRO A 114 -7.53 -11.66 -15.93
C PRO A 114 -7.88 -10.57 -14.92
N GLY A 115 -7.91 -9.31 -15.39
CA GLY A 115 -8.14 -8.13 -14.57
C GLY A 115 -6.89 -7.56 -13.87
N PHE A 116 -5.78 -8.32 -13.85
CA PHE A 116 -4.52 -7.94 -13.19
C PHE A 116 -3.30 -8.33 -14.03
N PHE A 117 -3.25 -7.86 -15.29
CA PHE A 117 -2.13 -8.11 -16.21
C PHE A 117 -0.94 -7.17 -15.94
N GLU A 118 -0.52 -7.05 -14.69
CA GLU A 118 0.47 -6.06 -14.28
C GLU A 118 1.84 -6.29 -14.94
N ALA A 119 2.25 -7.55 -15.14
CA ALA A 119 3.53 -7.84 -15.80
C ALA A 119 3.58 -7.36 -17.26
N SER A 120 2.43 -7.15 -17.92
CA SER A 120 2.37 -6.50 -19.25
C SER A 120 2.68 -5.01 -19.20
N TRP A 121 2.34 -4.32 -18.09
CA TRP A 121 2.38 -2.87 -17.97
C TRP A 121 3.59 -2.34 -17.22
N PHE A 122 4.10 -3.10 -16.23
CA PHE A 122 5.08 -2.61 -15.26
C PHE A 122 6.36 -3.43 -15.23
N ALA A 123 7.45 -2.77 -14.84
CA ALA A 123 8.73 -3.37 -14.49
C ALA A 123 9.40 -2.55 -13.38
N PRO A 124 10.19 -3.17 -12.48
CA PRO A 124 10.96 -2.43 -11.50
C PRO A 124 12.11 -1.71 -12.18
N GLN A 125 12.47 -0.51 -11.71
CA GLN A 125 13.59 0.26 -12.25
C GLN A 125 14.70 0.51 -11.24
N ARG A 126 14.45 0.24 -9.98
CA ARG A 126 15.42 0.39 -8.91
C ARG A 126 15.19 -0.63 -7.81
N PRO A 127 16.20 -0.92 -6.96
CA PRO A 127 16.01 -1.69 -5.73
C PRO A 127 14.91 -1.09 -4.86
N GLY A 128 14.30 -1.89 -4.02
CA GLY A 128 13.24 -1.52 -3.11
C GLY A 128 13.38 -2.22 -1.76
N PHE A 129 12.32 -2.15 -0.97
CA PHE A 129 12.21 -2.74 0.36
C PHE A 129 13.12 -2.09 1.42
N ASP A 130 13.42 -0.79 1.25
CA ASP A 130 14.05 0.02 2.28
C ASP A 130 13.00 0.66 3.19
N VAL A 131 13.34 0.82 4.47
CA VAL A 131 12.50 1.51 5.44
C VAL A 131 12.60 3.02 5.22
N LEU A 132 11.44 3.67 5.14
CA LEU A 132 11.31 5.11 5.20
C LEU A 132 11.18 5.54 6.66
N GLU A 133 11.86 6.61 7.05
CA GLU A 133 11.62 7.30 8.32
C GLU A 133 10.85 8.61 8.08
N HIS A 134 9.75 8.80 8.84
CA HIS A 134 8.99 10.03 8.88
C HIS A 134 8.54 10.34 10.31
N ARG A 135 8.99 11.47 10.85
CA ARG A 135 8.67 11.95 12.22
C ARG A 135 8.85 10.86 13.29
N GLY A 136 9.93 10.07 13.19
CA GLY A 136 10.26 8.99 14.13
C GLY A 136 9.50 7.67 13.91
N LEU A 137 8.56 7.62 12.96
CA LEU A 137 7.92 6.38 12.54
C LEU A 137 8.71 5.75 11.38
N ARG A 138 9.02 4.46 11.50
CA ARG A 138 9.75 3.67 10.50
C ARG A 138 8.77 2.82 9.72
N ILE A 139 8.66 3.07 8.41
CA ILE A 139 7.61 2.54 7.54
C ILE A 139 8.23 1.72 6.43
N GLY A 140 7.84 0.44 6.31
CA GLY A 140 8.03 -0.39 5.12
C GLY A 140 6.82 -0.25 4.18
N VAL A 141 7.03 -0.45 2.88
CA VAL A 141 5.95 -0.40 1.90
C VAL A 141 5.93 -1.68 1.07
N LEU A 142 4.78 -2.36 1.02
CA LEU A 142 4.51 -3.49 0.14
C LEU A 142 3.34 -3.13 -0.78
N LEU A 143 3.58 -3.11 -2.09
CA LEU A 143 2.52 -2.79 -3.05
C LEU A 143 1.72 -4.04 -3.42
N CYS A 144 0.47 -4.09 -2.96
CA CYS A 144 -0.53 -5.09 -3.31
C CYS A 144 -0.01 -6.54 -3.20
N THR A 145 0.26 -7.21 -4.31
CA THR A 145 0.74 -8.60 -4.39
C THR A 145 1.99 -8.87 -3.54
N GLU A 146 2.83 -7.87 -3.29
CA GLU A 146 4.03 -8.02 -2.46
C GLU A 146 3.72 -8.44 -1.03
N LEU A 147 2.51 -8.14 -0.53
CA LEU A 147 2.05 -8.60 0.78
C LEU A 147 2.00 -10.14 0.90
N MET A 148 1.89 -10.86 -0.21
CA MET A 148 1.87 -12.34 -0.22
C MET A 148 3.26 -12.95 0.03
N PHE A 149 4.33 -12.15 -0.02
CA PHE A 149 5.71 -12.57 0.12
C PHE A 149 6.24 -12.20 1.50
N ASN A 150 5.98 -13.04 2.49
CA ASN A 150 6.25 -12.79 3.92
C ASN A 150 7.73 -12.55 4.26
N GLU A 151 8.66 -12.99 3.41
CA GLU A 151 10.09 -12.69 3.56
C GLU A 151 10.36 -11.19 3.60
N TRP A 152 9.56 -10.37 2.89
CA TRP A 152 9.72 -8.92 2.88
C TRP A 152 9.16 -8.25 4.14
N ALA A 153 8.11 -8.81 4.74
CA ALA A 153 7.65 -8.37 6.06
C ALA A 153 8.74 -8.61 7.12
N ARG A 154 9.40 -9.79 7.09
CA ARG A 154 10.53 -10.11 7.95
C ARG A 154 11.76 -9.25 7.64
N HIS A 155 11.97 -8.90 6.38
CA HIS A 155 13.04 -7.99 5.98
C HIS A 155 12.85 -6.58 6.59
N TYR A 156 11.64 -6.05 6.57
CA TYR A 156 11.31 -4.78 7.22
C TYR A 156 11.50 -4.82 8.74
N ARG A 157 11.13 -5.93 9.38
CA ARG A 157 11.45 -6.14 10.80
C ARG A 157 12.94 -6.01 11.08
N ARG A 158 13.79 -6.64 10.28
CA ARG A 158 15.27 -6.56 10.43
C ARG A 158 15.80 -5.13 10.29
N GLN A 159 15.11 -4.31 9.55
CA GLN A 159 15.39 -2.88 9.43
C GLN A 159 14.74 -2.04 10.54
N GLY A 160 14.02 -2.65 11.48
CA GLY A 160 13.35 -1.98 12.60
C GLY A 160 12.12 -1.18 12.18
N ALA A 161 11.36 -1.63 11.19
CA ALA A 161 10.08 -1.04 10.83
C ALA A 161 9.08 -1.13 11.98
N HIS A 162 8.23 -0.12 12.11
CA HIS A 162 7.10 -0.10 13.04
C HIS A 162 5.79 -0.43 12.32
N VAL A 163 5.70 -0.05 11.05
CA VAL A 163 4.51 -0.14 10.21
C VAL A 163 4.89 -0.70 8.85
N ILE A 164 4.03 -1.52 8.29
CA ILE A 164 4.05 -1.92 6.88
C ILE A 164 2.79 -1.34 6.23
N ALA A 165 2.97 -0.36 5.35
CA ALA A 165 1.90 0.24 4.57
C ALA A 165 1.70 -0.56 3.28
N VAL A 166 0.44 -0.86 2.94
CA VAL A 166 0.08 -1.72 1.80
C VAL A 166 -0.99 -1.06 0.93
N PRO A 167 -0.62 -0.13 0.05
CA PRO A 167 -1.51 0.31 -1.03
C PRO A 167 -1.93 -0.87 -1.92
N ARG A 168 -3.24 -1.11 -2.09
CA ARG A 168 -3.77 -2.23 -2.88
C ARG A 168 -4.74 -1.79 -3.97
N ALA A 169 -4.82 -2.61 -5.01
CA ALA A 169 -5.87 -2.66 -6.02
C ALA A 169 -6.22 -4.14 -6.23
N SER A 170 -7.08 -4.70 -5.38
CA SER A 170 -7.31 -6.15 -5.33
C SER A 170 -8.78 -6.51 -5.10
N GLY A 171 -9.13 -7.74 -5.50
CA GLY A 171 -10.46 -8.31 -5.27
C GLY A 171 -10.77 -8.60 -3.79
N ALA A 172 -11.99 -9.07 -3.54
CA ALA A 172 -12.55 -9.30 -2.20
C ALA A 172 -12.07 -10.58 -1.51
N SER A 173 -11.02 -11.24 -2.01
CA SER A 173 -10.56 -12.52 -1.45
C SER A 173 -10.06 -12.37 -0.01
N ARG A 174 -10.47 -13.29 0.86
CA ARG A 174 -9.97 -13.38 2.23
C ARG A 174 -8.48 -13.75 2.36
N LYS A 175 -7.82 -14.11 1.26
CA LYS A 175 -6.34 -14.28 1.23
C LYS A 175 -5.62 -13.04 1.73
N TRP A 176 -6.19 -11.86 1.50
CA TRP A 176 -5.62 -10.58 1.93
C TRP A 176 -5.60 -10.43 3.45
N ASP A 177 -6.65 -10.90 4.13
CA ASP A 177 -6.69 -10.93 5.61
C ASP A 177 -5.60 -11.85 6.16
N THR A 178 -5.49 -13.06 5.60
CA THR A 178 -4.49 -14.04 6.01
C THR A 178 -3.06 -13.52 5.80
N ALA A 179 -2.80 -12.93 4.62
CA ALA A 179 -1.49 -12.38 4.31
C ALA A 179 -1.13 -11.21 5.23
N ALA A 180 -2.08 -10.29 5.50
CA ALA A 180 -1.85 -9.14 6.36
C ALA A 180 -1.62 -9.55 7.82
N ALA A 181 -2.44 -10.45 8.35
CA ALA A 181 -2.27 -10.99 9.70
C ALA A 181 -0.92 -11.71 9.86
N MET A 182 -0.54 -12.54 8.86
CA MET A 182 0.75 -13.24 8.87
C MET A 182 1.91 -12.25 8.77
N ALA A 183 1.84 -11.25 7.86
CA ALA A 183 2.88 -10.22 7.74
C ALA A 183 3.06 -9.46 9.07
N ALA A 184 1.96 -9.13 9.77
CA ALA A 184 2.00 -8.49 11.08
C ALA A 184 2.68 -9.39 12.12
N ILE A 185 2.26 -10.66 12.23
CA ILE A 185 2.81 -11.64 13.19
C ILE A 185 4.32 -11.85 12.98
N VAL A 186 4.75 -12.09 11.73
CA VAL A 186 6.16 -12.43 11.45
C VAL A 186 7.09 -11.23 11.50
N SER A 187 6.54 -10.02 11.41
CA SER A 187 7.33 -8.77 11.49
C SER A 187 7.22 -8.08 12.84
N GLY A 188 6.16 -8.34 13.61
CA GLY A 188 5.83 -7.57 14.81
C GLY A 188 5.48 -6.12 14.49
N CYS A 189 5.07 -5.82 13.24
CA CYS A 189 4.68 -4.48 12.80
C CYS A 189 3.16 -4.35 12.70
N TYR A 190 2.64 -3.13 12.81
CA TYR A 190 1.30 -2.86 12.29
C TYR A 190 1.28 -3.04 10.79
N VAL A 191 0.19 -3.61 10.24
CA VAL A 191 -0.04 -3.69 8.80
C VAL A 191 -1.26 -2.86 8.44
N LEU A 192 -1.05 -1.82 7.64
CA LEU A 192 -2.09 -0.88 7.22
C LEU A 192 -2.32 -0.99 5.71
N SER A 193 -3.53 -1.30 5.30
CA SER A 193 -3.82 -1.48 3.88
C SER A 193 -5.05 -0.70 3.46
N SER A 194 -4.90 0.09 2.41
CA SER A 194 -6.01 0.71 1.67
C SER A 194 -6.28 -0.05 0.39
N ASN A 195 -7.50 -0.06 -0.10
CA ASN A 195 -7.84 -0.82 -1.29
C ASN A 195 -8.73 -0.04 -2.25
N ARG A 196 -8.60 -0.36 -3.54
CA ARG A 196 -9.49 0.11 -4.59
C ARG A 196 -10.85 -0.57 -4.46
N THR A 197 -11.94 0.14 -4.77
CA THR A 197 -13.29 -0.44 -4.79
C THR A 197 -13.93 -0.24 -6.15
N SER A 198 -14.72 -1.20 -6.57
CA SER A 198 -15.61 -1.09 -7.72
C SER A 198 -17.01 -0.66 -7.27
N PRO A 199 -17.85 -0.12 -8.18
CA PRO A 199 -19.25 0.15 -7.87
C PRO A 199 -19.97 -1.11 -7.37
N VAL A 200 -20.85 -0.93 -6.39
CA VAL A 200 -21.71 -2.02 -5.91
C VAL A 200 -22.59 -2.50 -7.07
N ASN A 201 -22.66 -3.82 -7.31
CA ASN A 201 -23.39 -4.47 -8.40
C ASN A 201 -22.78 -4.32 -9.81
N ASP A 202 -21.51 -3.92 -9.94
CA ASP A 202 -20.79 -4.07 -11.20
C ASP A 202 -20.42 -5.55 -11.43
N PRO A 203 -20.99 -6.23 -12.43
CA PRO A 203 -20.68 -7.63 -12.71
C PRO A 203 -19.22 -7.84 -13.17
N ASN A 204 -18.54 -6.80 -13.60
CA ASN A 204 -17.13 -6.79 -13.97
C ASN A 204 -16.23 -6.30 -12.84
N SER A 205 -16.74 -6.24 -11.62
CA SER A 205 -16.04 -5.73 -10.45
C SER A 205 -14.78 -6.54 -10.15
N ASN A 206 -13.63 -5.94 -10.39
CA ASN A 206 -12.33 -6.53 -10.02
C ASN A 206 -11.89 -6.16 -8.60
N PHE A 207 -12.47 -5.12 -7.99
CA PHE A 207 -11.98 -4.55 -6.74
C PHE A 207 -12.96 -4.73 -5.60
N GLY A 208 -12.44 -5.29 -4.50
CA GLY A 208 -13.25 -5.66 -3.34
C GLY A 208 -13.43 -4.55 -2.30
N GLY A 209 -12.80 -3.38 -2.49
CA GLY A 209 -12.78 -2.38 -1.42
C GLY A 209 -12.11 -2.91 -0.16
N ARG A 210 -12.55 -2.41 0.99
CA ARG A 210 -12.15 -2.89 2.32
C ARG A 210 -10.65 -2.70 2.59
N GLY A 211 -10.28 -1.47 2.98
CA GLY A 211 -9.03 -1.20 3.68
C GLY A 211 -9.09 -1.79 5.09
N PHE A 212 -7.95 -2.13 5.67
CA PHE A 212 -7.88 -2.71 7.01
C PHE A 212 -6.59 -2.36 7.74
N VAL A 213 -6.61 -2.52 9.06
CA VAL A 213 -5.45 -2.38 9.93
C VAL A 213 -5.34 -3.60 10.82
N TYR A 214 -4.15 -4.22 10.82
CA TYR A 214 -3.80 -5.31 11.73
C TYR A 214 -2.79 -4.84 12.78
N SER A 215 -2.95 -5.32 14.02
CA SER A 215 -2.01 -5.10 15.12
C SER A 215 -0.70 -5.87 14.88
N PRO A 216 0.39 -5.56 15.62
CA PRO A 216 1.63 -6.34 15.57
C PRO A 216 1.49 -7.82 15.94
N THR A 217 0.36 -8.20 16.55
CA THR A 217 0.02 -9.58 16.93
C THR A 217 -0.95 -10.27 15.94
N GLY A 218 -1.31 -9.59 14.83
CA GLY A 218 -2.16 -10.14 13.78
C GLY A 218 -3.66 -10.01 14.04
N GLU A 219 -4.10 -9.16 14.99
CA GLU A 219 -5.50 -8.89 15.25
C GLU A 219 -6.02 -7.79 14.32
N LEU A 220 -7.22 -7.94 13.76
CA LEU A 220 -7.90 -6.90 13.01
C LEU A 220 -8.35 -5.79 13.96
N LEU A 221 -7.81 -4.59 13.80
CA LEU A 221 -8.13 -3.42 14.63
C LEU A 221 -9.21 -2.53 14.02
N ALA A 222 -9.19 -2.35 12.71
CA ALA A 222 -10.15 -1.52 11.99
C ALA A 222 -10.26 -1.96 10.53
N GLU A 223 -11.42 -1.69 9.91
CA GLU A 223 -11.64 -1.88 8.48
C GLU A 223 -12.57 -0.82 7.92
N THR A 224 -12.37 -0.48 6.64
CA THR A 224 -13.26 0.43 5.91
C THR A 224 -14.50 -0.29 5.38
N SER A 225 -15.52 0.49 5.09
CA SER A 225 -16.74 0.04 4.43
C SER A 225 -17.24 1.13 3.47
N PRO A 226 -18.23 0.87 2.60
CA PRO A 226 -18.83 1.92 1.76
C PRO A 226 -19.37 3.11 2.56
N SER A 227 -19.90 2.89 3.76
CA SER A 227 -20.40 3.96 4.65
C SER A 227 -19.26 4.63 5.44
N THR A 228 -18.15 3.97 5.65
CA THR A 228 -16.99 4.45 6.39
C THR A 228 -15.72 4.25 5.56
N PRO A 229 -15.54 5.03 4.48
CA PRO A 229 -14.45 4.82 3.52
C PRO A 229 -13.07 5.23 4.03
N LEU A 230 -12.97 5.85 5.20
CA LEU A 230 -11.75 6.18 5.93
C LEU A 230 -11.88 5.71 7.38
N VAL A 231 -10.86 5.02 7.88
CA VAL A 231 -10.71 4.66 9.30
C VAL A 231 -9.30 4.97 9.76
N SER A 232 -9.16 5.37 11.02
CA SER A 232 -7.88 5.75 11.62
C SER A 232 -7.63 4.99 12.91
N ILE A 233 -6.35 4.77 13.20
CA ILE A 233 -5.88 4.23 14.47
C ILE A 233 -4.69 5.03 14.99
N ASP A 234 -4.49 5.02 16.30
CA ASP A 234 -3.26 5.47 16.92
C ASP A 234 -2.22 4.34 16.95
N ILE A 235 -1.05 4.60 16.39
CA ILE A 235 0.09 3.67 16.41
C ILE A 235 0.83 3.84 17.72
N ASP A 236 0.93 2.74 18.47
CA ASP A 236 1.73 2.64 19.68
C ASP A 236 3.00 1.82 19.39
N VAL A 237 4.13 2.48 19.30
CA VAL A 237 5.42 1.84 19.00
C VAL A 237 5.92 0.92 20.15
N THR A 238 5.38 1.06 21.36
CA THR A 238 5.72 0.14 22.47
C THR A 238 5.18 -1.26 22.21
N ARG A 239 3.96 -1.36 21.64
CA ARG A 239 3.38 -2.63 21.20
C ARG A 239 4.20 -3.31 20.09
N VAL A 240 4.83 -2.52 19.22
CA VAL A 240 5.75 -3.04 18.19
C VAL A 240 6.99 -3.63 18.87
N ALA A 241 7.61 -2.91 19.80
CA ALA A 241 8.79 -3.39 20.52
C ALA A 241 8.49 -4.69 21.30
N GLU A 242 7.34 -4.78 21.96
CA GLU A 242 6.87 -5.98 22.65
C GLU A 242 6.69 -7.16 21.68
N ALA A 243 5.99 -6.97 20.56
CA ALA A 243 5.76 -8.00 19.57
C ALA A 243 7.08 -8.47 18.91
N GLN A 244 7.99 -7.54 18.61
CA GLN A 244 9.30 -7.88 18.02
C GLN A 244 10.24 -8.59 18.99
N SER A 245 10.07 -8.41 20.30
CA SER A 245 10.78 -9.18 21.34
C SER A 245 10.09 -10.50 21.68
N GLY A 246 8.84 -10.67 21.29
CA GLY A 246 8.02 -11.84 21.52
C GLY A 246 8.12 -12.92 20.43
N TYR A 247 7.42 -14.06 20.64
CA TYR A 247 7.26 -15.11 19.62
C TYR A 247 6.33 -14.63 18.48
N PRO A 248 6.66 -14.90 17.19
CA PRO A 248 7.84 -15.67 16.70
C PRO A 248 9.07 -14.79 16.41
N CYS A 249 8.98 -13.49 16.60
CA CYS A 249 10.01 -12.55 16.16
C CYS A 249 11.40 -12.79 16.78
N TYR A 250 11.48 -13.20 18.06
CA TYR A 250 12.78 -13.47 18.71
C TYR A 250 13.50 -14.71 18.18
N VAL A 251 12.78 -15.59 17.46
CA VAL A 251 13.37 -16.82 16.93
C VAL A 251 14.41 -16.47 15.87
N ARG A 252 15.65 -16.99 16.08
CA ARG A 252 16.76 -16.72 15.16
C ARG A 252 16.46 -17.23 13.76
N GLU A 253 16.63 -16.38 12.78
CA GLU A 253 16.49 -16.74 11.38
C GLU A 253 17.76 -17.44 10.87
N ILE A 254 17.57 -18.44 10.03
CA ILE A 254 18.68 -19.11 9.32
C ILE A 254 18.90 -18.33 8.02
N PRO A 255 20.11 -17.78 7.78
CA PRO A 255 20.40 -17.09 6.53
C PRO A 255 20.24 -18.04 5.33
N PRO A 256 19.74 -17.57 4.17
CA PRO A 256 19.56 -18.39 2.98
C PRO A 256 20.84 -19.14 2.52
N SER A 257 22.03 -18.60 2.79
CA SER A 257 23.32 -19.23 2.51
C SER A 257 23.64 -20.43 3.41
N ALA A 258 23.11 -20.46 4.63
CA ALA A 258 23.37 -21.53 5.58
C ALA A 258 22.42 -22.74 5.40
N SER A 259 21.30 -22.56 4.69
CA SER A 259 20.36 -23.68 4.42
C SER A 259 20.90 -24.72 3.43
N ARG A 260 21.99 -24.43 2.70
CA ARG A 260 22.67 -25.37 1.80
C ARG A 260 23.59 -26.35 2.53
N GLU A 261 23.92 -26.10 3.79
CA GLU A 261 24.82 -26.97 4.60
C GLU A 261 24.05 -27.95 5.50
N LEU A 262 22.71 -27.88 5.51
CA LEU A 262 21.82 -28.72 6.33
C LEU A 262 21.12 -29.84 5.55
N GLY A 263 21.48 -30.04 4.26
CA GLY A 263 20.89 -31.06 3.37
C GLY A 263 21.83 -32.21 3.07
#